data_e55636c3cfb53ba3720bfd7893d03e15
#
_entry.id   e55636c3cfb53ba3720bfd7893d03e15
#
_cell.length_a   1.000
_cell.length_b   1.000
_cell.length_c   1.000
_cell.angle_alpha   90.00
_cell.angle_beta   90.00
_cell.angle_gamma   90.00
#
_symmetry.space_group_name_H-M   'P 1'
#
loop_
_entity.id
_entity.type
_entity.pdbx_description
1 polymer ?
#
loop_
_entity_poly.entity_id
_entity_poly.type
_entity_poly.pdbx_seq_one_letter_code
_entity_poly.pdbx_strand_id
1 'polypeptide(L)' 'MLVRQLLNALKEYNPEAFITVDVDGEYDYRVEDVKNKGHYTILEIKSVPK' A
#
# COMPACT_ATOMS: atom_id res chain seq x y z
N MET A 1 6.34 0.43 -10.51
CA MET A 1 5.00 1.04 -10.62
C MET A 1 5.09 2.52 -10.30
N LEU A 2 4.48 3.34 -11.11
CA LEU A 2 4.43 4.78 -10.84
C LEU A 2 3.25 5.12 -9.93
N VAL A 3 3.38 6.22 -9.19
CA VAL A 3 2.31 6.69 -8.31
C VAL A 3 0.99 6.86 -9.08
N ARG A 4 1.04 7.46 -10.28
CA ARG A 4 -0.17 7.66 -11.08
C ARG A 4 -0.83 6.34 -11.50
N GLN A 5 -0.05 5.28 -11.69
CA GLN A 5 -0.59 3.96 -12.03
C GLN A 5 -1.33 3.37 -10.84
N LEU A 6 -0.78 3.51 -9.64
CA LEU A 6 -1.42 3.03 -8.43
C LEU A 6 -2.70 3.81 -8.13
N LEU A 7 -2.66 5.14 -8.23
CA LEU A 7 -3.85 5.98 -8.03
C LEU A 7 -4.96 5.58 -8.99
N ASN A 8 -4.60 5.36 -10.26
CA ASN A 8 -5.57 4.99 -11.27
C ASN A 8 -6.17 3.60 -11.01
N ALA A 9 -5.36 2.68 -10.52
CA ALA A 9 -5.83 1.35 -10.17
C ALA A 9 -6.78 1.35 -8.97
N LEU A 10 -6.54 2.23 -7.99
CA LEU A 10 -7.29 2.26 -6.74
C LEU A 10 -8.60 3.06 -6.80
N LYS A 11 -8.75 3.93 -7.78
CA LYS A 11 -9.88 4.88 -7.80
C LYS A 11 -11.26 4.24 -7.85
N GLU A 12 -11.35 2.99 -8.31
CA GLU A 12 -12.62 2.27 -8.43
C GLU A 12 -12.94 1.41 -7.22
N TYR A 13 -12.04 1.38 -6.24
CA TYR A 13 -12.22 0.56 -5.05
C TYR A 13 -12.72 1.40 -3.87
N ASN A 14 -13.19 0.70 -2.85
CA ASN A 14 -13.72 1.36 -1.65
C ASN A 14 -12.62 2.19 -0.97
N PRO A 15 -12.78 3.52 -0.85
CA PRO A 15 -11.76 4.36 -0.24
C PRO A 15 -11.59 4.11 1.27
N GLU A 16 -12.54 3.43 1.91
CA GLU A 16 -12.45 3.10 3.33
C GLU A 16 -11.85 1.72 3.58
N ALA A 17 -11.49 1.00 2.53
CA ALA A 17 -10.85 -0.31 2.67
C ALA A 17 -9.39 -0.16 3.10
N PHE A 18 -8.93 -1.10 3.92
CA PHE A 18 -7.51 -1.15 4.27
C PHE A 18 -6.68 -1.63 3.08
N ILE A 19 -5.49 -1.06 2.94
CA ILE A 19 -4.51 -1.55 1.97
C ILE A 19 -3.61 -2.54 2.69
N THR A 20 -3.59 -3.77 2.20
CA THR A 20 -2.70 -4.80 2.73
C THR A 20 -1.69 -5.20 1.68
N VAL A 21 -0.56 -5.72 2.12
CA VAL A 21 0.51 -6.18 1.24
C VAL A 21 0.61 -7.69 1.36
N ASP A 22 0.50 -8.35 0.22
CA ASP A 22 0.66 -9.80 0.11
C ASP A 22 2.11 -10.08 -0.30
N VAL A 23 2.82 -10.80 0.55
CA VAL A 23 4.20 -11.25 0.26
C VAL A 23 4.19 -12.77 0.21
N ASP A 24 4.36 -13.30 -0.99
CA ASP A 24 4.42 -14.76 -1.24
C ASP A 24 3.23 -15.52 -0.65
N GLY A 25 2.02 -14.96 -0.79
CA GLY A 25 0.81 -15.59 -0.27
C GLY A 25 0.51 -15.26 1.18
N GLU A 26 1.35 -14.48 1.84
CA GLU A 26 1.11 -13.97 3.17
C GLU A 26 0.68 -12.52 3.10
N TYR A 27 -0.52 -12.20 3.59
CA TYR A 27 -1.09 -10.86 3.52
C TYR A 27 -1.37 -10.26 4.90
N ASP A 28 -0.44 -10.50 5.83
CA ASP A 28 -0.54 -10.01 7.20
C ASP A 28 0.12 -8.65 7.40
N TYR A 29 0.47 -7.97 6.30
CA TYR A 29 1.11 -6.67 6.35
C TYR A 29 0.12 -5.60 5.94
N ARG A 30 0.09 -4.53 6.71
CA ARG A 30 -0.78 -3.38 6.44
C ARG A 30 0.08 -2.18 6.07
N VAL A 31 -0.38 -1.38 5.11
CA VAL A 31 0.28 -0.11 4.81
C VAL A 31 -0.10 0.86 5.92
N GLU A 32 0.89 1.34 6.66
CA GLU A 32 0.70 2.22 7.80
C GLU A 32 0.88 3.67 7.43
N ASP A 33 1.82 3.97 6.55
CA ASP A 33 2.13 5.34 6.18
C ASP A 33 2.70 5.41 4.77
N VAL A 34 2.65 6.60 4.21
CA VAL A 34 3.21 6.89 2.89
C VAL A 34 4.16 8.07 3.03
N LYS A 35 5.39 7.91 2.60
CA LYS A 35 6.41 8.95 2.69
C LYS A 35 6.98 9.25 1.31
N ASN A 36 7.43 10.49 1.14
CA ASN A 36 8.07 10.94 -0.08
C ASN A 36 9.56 11.13 0.17
N LYS A 37 10.39 10.51 -0.66
CA LYS A 37 11.85 10.70 -0.63
C LYS A 37 12.33 11.02 -2.04
N GLY A 38 12.24 12.30 -2.42
CA GLY A 38 12.70 12.75 -3.73
C GLY A 38 11.98 12.04 -4.87
N HIS A 39 12.68 11.17 -5.58
CA HIS A 39 12.11 10.46 -6.72
C HIS A 39 11.33 9.19 -6.33
N TYR A 40 11.27 8.88 -5.05
CA TYR A 40 10.60 7.69 -4.57
C TYR A 40 9.47 8.03 -3.63
N THR A 41 8.34 7.36 -3.80
CA THR A 41 7.27 7.32 -2.82
C THR A 41 7.35 5.97 -2.12
N ILE A 42 7.39 6.00 -0.79
CA ILE A 42 7.63 4.81 0.03
C ILE A 42 6.35 4.46 0.77
N LEU A 43 5.91 3.23 0.61
CA LEU A 43 4.83 2.68 1.43
C LEU A 43 5.47 1.97 2.62
N GLU A 44 5.25 2.50 3.81
CA GLU A 44 5.71 1.84 5.03
C GLU A 44 4.69 0.81 5.45
N ILE A 45 5.15 -0.42 5.63
CA ILE A 45 4.26 -1.52 6.03
C ILE A 45 4.60 -1.95 7.45
N LYS A 46 3.60 -2.49 8.12
CA LYS A 46 3.73 -3.00 9.47
C LYS A 46 3.09 -4.38 9.55
N SER A 47 3.77 -5.28 10.24
CA SER A 47 3.22 -6.59 10.53
C SER A 47 1.99 -6.45 11.44
N VAL A 48 0.92 -7.15 11.09
CA VAL A 48 -0.32 -7.15 11.87
C VAL A 48 -0.36 -8.43 12.66
N PRO A 49 -0.55 -8.38 13.99
CA PRO A 49 -0.72 -9.59 14.79
C PRO A 49 -1.94 -10.38 14.32
N LYS A 50 -1.78 -11.67 14.26
CA LYS A 50 -2.87 -12.59 13.89
C LYS A 50 -3.81 -12.82 15.07
#